data_7722d05e99cf4216aaf5be8b936fd1c4
#
_entry.id   7722d05e99cf4216aaf5be8b936fd1c4
#
_cell.length_a   1.000
_cell.length_b   1.000
_cell.length_c   1.000
_cell.angle_alpha   90.00
_cell.angle_beta   90.00
_cell.angle_gamma   90.00
#
_symmetry.space_group_name_H-M   'P 1'
#
loop_
_entity.id
_entity.type
_entity.pdbx_description
1 polymer ?
#
loop_
_entity_poly.entity_id
_entity_poly.type
_entity_poly.pdbx_seq_one_letter_code
_entity_poly.pdbx_strand_id
1 'polypeptide(L)'
;LLEPRHAHLLDVTDVKGALLDRAIVLYFPAPASYTGETVLEIQAHGGPMLLRLILRSVLEKLAFIGIRIAEPGEFTKRAFLNGRIDLAQAEAVSGLIDAVSEASAQAAARSLSGDFSRRIHAVGSLLDEARALTEAQLDFPEEELDDLMADEIVQRMETAAGRIDELLKTARKGAVLAEGLTVA
;
A
#
# COMPACT_ATOMS: atom_id res chain seq x y z
N LEU A 1 -8.08 11.99 27.80
CA LEU A 1 -8.12 11.09 26.64
C LEU A 1 -7.74 11.88 25.41
N LEU A 2 -6.92 11.29 24.53
CA LEU A 2 -6.54 11.91 23.25
C LEU A 2 -7.75 11.88 22.30
N GLU A 3 -8.05 13.02 21.71
CA GLU A 3 -9.05 13.10 20.64
C GLU A 3 -8.47 12.48 19.36
N PRO A 4 -9.21 11.57 18.68
CA PRO A 4 -8.73 10.92 17.45
C PRO A 4 -8.39 11.93 16.35
N ARG A 5 -7.22 11.76 15.73
CA ARG A 5 -6.73 12.59 14.61
C ARG A 5 -6.62 14.08 14.92
N HIS A 6 -6.54 14.41 16.20
CA HIS A 6 -6.29 15.77 16.67
C HIS A 6 -4.84 15.90 17.15
N ALA A 7 -4.16 16.99 16.80
CA ALA A 7 -2.80 17.23 17.23
C ALA A 7 -2.78 17.75 18.69
N HIS A 8 -2.18 16.99 19.57
CA HIS A 8 -2.00 17.36 20.97
C HIS A 8 -0.55 17.73 21.25
N LEU A 9 -0.28 18.91 21.79
CA LEU A 9 1.05 19.26 22.27
C LEU A 9 1.20 18.77 23.69
N LEU A 10 2.06 17.76 23.93
CA LEU A 10 2.23 17.11 25.21
C LEU A 10 3.68 17.03 25.64
N ASP A 11 3.89 17.01 26.94
CA ASP A 11 5.20 16.73 27.53
C ASP A 11 5.49 15.23 27.47
N VAL A 12 6.59 14.84 26.85
CA VAL A 12 7.11 13.48 26.79
C VAL A 12 8.16 13.32 27.87
N THR A 13 7.93 12.37 28.80
CA THR A 13 8.80 12.16 29.95
C THR A 13 9.44 10.78 29.95
N ASP A 14 10.56 10.63 30.63
CA ASP A 14 11.18 9.35 30.91
C ASP A 14 10.40 8.53 31.98
N VAL A 15 10.90 7.35 32.33
CA VAL A 15 10.29 6.48 33.36
C VAL A 15 10.32 7.07 34.77
N LYS A 16 11.20 8.06 35.01
CA LYS A 16 11.34 8.77 36.29
C LYS A 16 10.52 10.06 36.33
N GLY A 17 9.85 10.41 35.22
CA GLY A 17 9.07 11.64 35.11
C GLY A 17 9.87 12.87 34.65
N ALA A 18 11.17 12.72 34.33
CA ALA A 18 11.96 13.81 33.79
C ALA A 18 11.53 14.16 32.35
N LEU A 19 11.38 15.45 32.07
CA LEU A 19 11.01 15.93 30.74
C LEU A 19 12.09 15.59 29.71
N LEU A 20 11.70 14.90 28.65
CA LEU A 20 12.55 14.63 27.49
C LEU A 20 12.30 15.61 26.37
N ASP A 21 11.02 15.88 26.06
CA ASP A 21 10.63 16.78 24.99
C ASP A 21 9.19 17.26 25.16
N ARG A 22 8.84 18.29 24.39
CA ARG A 22 7.45 18.70 24.21
C ARG A 22 7.05 18.46 22.76
N ALA A 23 6.31 17.38 22.52
CA ALA A 23 6.06 16.81 21.20
C ALA A 23 4.59 16.89 20.79
N ILE A 24 4.36 16.88 19.48
CA ILE A 24 3.02 16.68 18.95
C ILE A 24 2.70 15.19 18.99
N VAL A 25 1.56 14.85 19.57
CA VAL A 25 1.06 13.47 19.65
C VAL A 25 -0.25 13.38 18.90
N LEU A 26 -0.36 12.37 18.02
CA LEU A 26 -1.58 12.06 17.28
C LEU A 26 -2.02 10.62 17.57
N TYR A 27 -3.31 10.45 17.74
CA TYR A 27 -3.93 9.15 17.98
C TYR A 27 -4.84 8.76 16.82
N PHE A 28 -4.61 7.58 16.25
CA PHE A 28 -5.38 7.01 15.16
C PHE A 28 -6.01 5.69 15.62
N PRO A 29 -7.29 5.68 15.99
CA PRO A 29 -7.97 4.42 16.30
C PRO A 29 -8.19 3.58 15.06
N ALA A 30 -8.13 2.26 15.21
CA ALA A 30 -8.48 1.32 14.15
C ALA A 30 -9.94 1.54 13.68
N PRO A 31 -10.24 1.31 12.39
CA PRO A 31 -9.34 0.95 11.30
C PRO A 31 -8.70 2.15 10.58
N ALA A 32 -8.87 3.36 11.09
CA ALA A 32 -8.57 4.60 10.38
C ALA A 32 -7.14 5.09 10.61
N SER A 33 -6.16 4.23 10.36
CA SER A 33 -4.72 4.47 10.40
C SER A 33 -4.04 3.93 9.12
N TYR A 34 -2.74 4.14 9.00
CA TYR A 34 -1.94 3.58 7.90
C TYR A 34 -1.97 2.05 7.88
N THR A 35 -1.77 1.42 9.04
CA THR A 35 -1.75 -0.05 9.14
C THR A 35 -3.14 -0.68 9.26
N GLY A 36 -4.20 0.12 9.48
CA GLY A 36 -5.54 -0.38 9.84
C GLY A 36 -5.68 -0.78 11.31
N GLU A 37 -4.59 -0.74 12.08
CA GLU A 37 -4.56 -0.98 13.52
C GLU A 37 -4.57 0.36 14.28
N THR A 38 -4.72 0.31 15.60
CA THR A 38 -4.59 1.52 16.41
C THR A 38 -3.13 1.99 16.44
N VAL A 39 -2.90 3.26 16.07
CA VAL A 39 -1.56 3.87 15.98
C VAL A 39 -1.51 5.13 16.83
N LEU A 40 -0.39 5.31 17.53
CA LEU A 40 -0.02 6.55 18.19
C LEU A 40 1.27 7.08 17.53
N GLU A 41 1.25 8.33 17.10
CA GLU A 41 2.42 9.01 16.56
C GLU A 41 2.93 10.05 17.57
N ILE A 42 4.25 10.09 17.76
CA ILE A 42 4.95 11.10 18.57
C ILE A 42 5.93 11.83 17.65
N GLN A 43 5.64 13.08 17.36
CA GLN A 43 6.46 13.94 16.51
C GLN A 43 7.29 14.86 17.40
N ALA A 44 8.49 14.40 17.71
CA ALA A 44 9.45 15.06 18.58
C ALA A 44 10.50 15.86 17.80
N HIS A 45 11.31 16.66 18.49
CA HIS A 45 12.47 17.30 17.90
C HIS A 45 13.47 16.25 17.40
N GLY A 46 14.04 16.47 16.19
CA GLY A 46 14.75 15.45 15.41
C GLY A 46 16.18 15.08 15.86
N GLY A 47 16.59 15.40 17.08
CA GLY A 47 17.91 15.01 17.58
C GLY A 47 18.03 13.50 17.76
N PRO A 48 19.05 12.81 17.16
CA PRO A 48 19.15 11.35 17.23
C PRO A 48 19.20 10.78 18.64
N MET A 49 19.84 11.50 19.59
CA MET A 49 19.90 11.09 20.99
C MET A 49 18.53 11.22 21.67
N LEU A 50 17.83 12.31 21.41
CA LEU A 50 16.48 12.54 21.95
C LEU A 50 15.50 11.46 21.51
N LEU A 51 15.48 11.13 20.20
CA LEU A 51 14.63 10.07 19.67
C LEU A 51 14.93 8.70 20.30
N ARG A 52 16.22 8.39 20.54
CA ARG A 52 16.61 7.16 21.25
C ARG A 52 16.15 7.15 22.70
N LEU A 53 16.20 8.29 23.40
CA LEU A 53 15.73 8.40 24.79
C LEU A 53 14.22 8.21 24.86
N ILE A 54 13.45 8.83 23.95
CA ILE A 54 11.99 8.66 23.86
C ILE A 54 11.66 7.19 23.59
N LEU A 55 12.28 6.59 22.56
CA LEU A 55 12.04 5.18 22.22
C LEU A 55 12.33 4.25 23.38
N ARG A 56 13.48 4.43 24.06
CA ARG A 56 13.83 3.64 25.24
C ARG A 56 12.78 3.81 26.35
N SER A 57 12.36 5.04 26.63
CA SER A 57 11.35 5.31 27.65
C SER A 57 10.01 4.65 27.34
N VAL A 58 9.58 4.64 26.08
CA VAL A 58 8.36 3.94 25.62
C VAL A 58 8.49 2.43 25.84
N LEU A 59 9.63 1.84 25.39
CA LEU A 59 9.89 0.41 25.56
C LEU A 59 9.92 -0.01 27.02
N GLU A 60 10.56 0.78 27.89
CA GLU A 60 10.62 0.51 29.32
C GLU A 60 9.24 0.64 29.99
N LYS A 61 8.49 1.72 29.71
CA LYS A 61 7.15 1.96 30.29
C LYS A 61 6.13 0.89 29.88
N LEU A 62 6.24 0.35 28.70
CA LEU A 62 5.28 -0.60 28.13
C LEU A 62 5.82 -2.04 28.05
N ALA A 63 6.97 -2.33 28.69
CA ALA A 63 7.58 -3.66 28.69
C ALA A 63 6.61 -4.77 29.19
N PHE A 64 5.68 -4.43 30.08
CA PHE A 64 4.70 -5.36 30.65
C PHE A 64 3.69 -5.90 29.63
N ILE A 65 3.51 -5.25 28.48
CA ILE A 65 2.65 -5.73 27.37
C ILE A 65 3.45 -6.36 26.22
N GLY A 66 4.77 -6.54 26.38
CA GLY A 66 5.60 -7.25 25.42
C GLY A 66 5.88 -6.49 24.12
N ILE A 67 5.92 -5.15 24.17
CA ILE A 67 6.26 -4.34 22.99
C ILE A 67 7.71 -4.56 22.56
N ARG A 68 7.98 -4.38 21.29
CA ARG A 68 9.30 -4.44 20.67
C ARG A 68 9.45 -3.37 19.59
N ILE A 69 10.66 -3.17 19.16
CA ILE A 69 10.96 -2.36 17.95
C ILE A 69 10.39 -3.09 16.73
N ALA A 70 9.76 -2.35 15.83
CA ALA A 70 9.29 -2.87 14.56
C ALA A 70 10.46 -3.28 13.66
N GLU A 71 10.27 -4.33 12.88
CA GLU A 71 11.21 -4.71 11.82
C GLU A 71 11.14 -3.72 10.65
N PRO A 72 12.21 -3.58 9.85
CA PRO A 72 12.15 -2.78 8.63
C PRO A 72 10.98 -3.21 7.73
N GLY A 73 10.17 -2.23 7.28
CA GLY A 73 9.00 -2.49 6.44
C GLY A 73 7.77 -3.05 7.17
N GLU A 74 7.82 -3.29 8.48
CA GLU A 74 6.73 -3.92 9.23
C GLU A 74 5.41 -3.13 9.15
N PHE A 75 5.44 -1.81 9.17
CA PHE A 75 4.22 -1.00 9.04
C PHE A 75 3.54 -1.20 7.69
N THR A 76 4.31 -1.21 6.61
CA THR A 76 3.80 -1.47 5.25
C THR A 76 3.28 -2.91 5.10
N LYS A 77 4.01 -3.89 5.67
CA LYS A 77 3.56 -5.28 5.71
C LYS A 77 2.22 -5.43 6.44
N ARG A 78 2.05 -4.76 7.59
CA ARG A 78 0.78 -4.78 8.34
C ARG A 78 -0.34 -4.10 7.54
N ALA A 79 -0.07 -2.98 6.89
CA ALA A 79 -1.03 -2.31 6.02
C ALA A 79 -1.52 -3.24 4.89
N PHE A 80 -0.61 -3.99 4.26
CA PHE A 80 -0.95 -5.00 3.25
C PHE A 80 -1.79 -6.15 3.84
N LEU A 81 -1.35 -6.75 4.95
CA LEU A 81 -2.06 -7.87 5.59
C LEU A 81 -3.47 -7.47 6.07
N ASN A 82 -3.66 -6.22 6.45
CA ASN A 82 -4.94 -5.67 6.88
C ASN A 82 -5.78 -5.11 5.71
N GLY A 83 -5.38 -5.33 4.46
CA GLY A 83 -6.12 -4.91 3.26
C GLY A 83 -6.21 -3.39 3.07
N ARG A 84 -5.29 -2.61 3.68
CA ARG A 84 -5.25 -1.15 3.52
C ARG A 84 -4.60 -0.72 2.20
N ILE A 85 -3.64 -1.50 1.77
CA ILE A 85 -2.93 -1.37 0.50
C ILE A 85 -2.80 -2.75 -0.12
N ASP A 86 -2.67 -2.82 -1.43
CA ASP A 86 -2.35 -4.05 -2.14
C ASP A 86 -0.82 -4.25 -2.29
N LEU A 87 -0.41 -5.38 -2.89
CA LEU A 87 1.01 -5.71 -3.02
C LEU A 87 1.77 -4.70 -3.89
N ALA A 88 1.18 -4.25 -5.00
CA ALA A 88 1.80 -3.27 -5.88
C ALA A 88 1.99 -1.91 -5.18
N GLN A 89 1.03 -1.51 -4.36
CA GLN A 89 1.13 -0.32 -3.53
C GLN A 89 2.19 -0.48 -2.43
N ALA A 90 2.30 -1.66 -1.81
CA ALA A 90 3.33 -1.95 -0.81
C ALA A 90 4.74 -1.87 -1.40
N GLU A 91 4.95 -2.43 -2.59
CA GLU A 91 6.22 -2.31 -3.34
C GLU A 91 6.50 -0.86 -3.73
N ALA A 92 5.47 -0.11 -4.14
CA ALA A 92 5.61 1.29 -4.49
C ALA A 92 6.08 2.19 -3.34
N VAL A 93 5.75 1.84 -2.08
CA VAL A 93 6.29 2.55 -0.90
C VAL A 93 7.81 2.45 -0.86
N SER A 94 8.38 1.26 -1.05
CA SER A 94 9.85 1.08 -1.12
C SER A 94 10.42 1.83 -2.32
N GLY A 95 9.84 1.67 -3.51
CA GLY A 95 10.28 2.38 -4.71
C GLY A 95 10.25 3.90 -4.58
N LEU A 96 9.32 4.46 -3.82
CA LEU A 96 9.25 5.89 -3.57
C LEU A 96 10.36 6.38 -2.63
N ILE A 97 10.71 5.57 -1.61
CA ILE A 97 11.79 5.87 -0.66
C ILE A 97 13.16 5.78 -1.36
N ASP A 98 13.34 4.78 -2.22
CA ASP A 98 14.60 4.50 -2.91
C ASP A 98 14.77 5.30 -4.22
N ALA A 99 13.80 6.13 -4.58
CA ALA A 99 13.81 6.88 -5.83
C ALA A 99 15.00 7.86 -5.90
N VAL A 100 15.82 7.70 -6.92
CA VAL A 100 17.01 8.54 -7.17
C VAL A 100 16.78 9.61 -8.25
N SER A 101 15.58 9.64 -8.87
CA SER A 101 15.20 10.63 -9.88
C SER A 101 13.75 11.06 -9.71
N GLU A 102 13.43 12.24 -10.21
CA GLU A 102 12.05 12.74 -10.22
C GLU A 102 11.11 11.79 -10.98
N ALA A 103 11.57 11.24 -12.10
CA ALA A 103 10.79 10.30 -12.92
C ALA A 103 10.48 9.00 -12.15
N SER A 104 11.45 8.44 -11.41
CA SER A 104 11.23 7.24 -10.58
C SER A 104 10.30 7.53 -9.42
N ALA A 105 10.45 8.67 -8.74
CA ALA A 105 9.55 9.09 -7.67
C ALA A 105 8.10 9.25 -8.16
N GLN A 106 7.89 9.92 -9.32
CA GLN A 106 6.57 10.07 -9.92
C GLN A 106 5.95 8.72 -10.35
N ALA A 107 6.77 7.79 -10.86
CA ALA A 107 6.30 6.46 -11.21
C ALA A 107 5.84 5.67 -9.98
N ALA A 108 6.63 5.67 -8.90
CA ALA A 108 6.27 5.05 -7.63
C ALA A 108 5.02 5.69 -7.02
N ALA A 109 4.90 7.03 -7.04
CA ALA A 109 3.71 7.73 -6.54
C ALA A 109 2.44 7.34 -7.30
N ARG A 110 2.51 7.18 -8.64
CA ARG A 110 1.37 6.67 -9.45
C ARG A 110 0.99 5.24 -9.06
N SER A 111 1.98 4.36 -8.86
CA SER A 111 1.72 2.99 -8.41
C SER A 111 1.09 2.98 -7.01
N LEU A 112 1.61 3.79 -6.08
CA LEU A 112 1.06 3.95 -4.73
C LEU A 112 -0.39 4.47 -4.75
N SER A 113 -0.77 5.31 -5.72
CA SER A 113 -2.16 5.76 -5.89
C SER A 113 -3.14 4.68 -6.37
N GLY A 114 -2.65 3.45 -6.60
CA GLY A 114 -3.44 2.28 -7.03
C GLY A 114 -3.78 2.29 -8.53
N ASP A 115 -3.09 3.08 -9.36
CA ASP A 115 -3.37 3.12 -10.80
C ASP A 115 -3.11 1.76 -11.46
N PHE A 116 -2.00 1.13 -11.13
CA PHE A 116 -1.66 -0.20 -11.63
C PHE A 116 -2.72 -1.24 -11.23
N SER A 117 -3.10 -1.26 -9.96
CA SER A 117 -4.09 -2.19 -9.41
C SER A 117 -5.45 -2.04 -10.08
N ARG A 118 -5.92 -0.79 -10.27
CA ARG A 118 -7.18 -0.54 -11.01
C ARG A 118 -7.15 -1.12 -12.43
N ARG A 119 -6.03 -1.01 -13.13
CA ARG A 119 -5.88 -1.55 -14.49
C ARG A 119 -5.89 -3.08 -14.50
N ILE A 120 -5.23 -3.71 -13.52
CA ILE A 120 -5.25 -5.18 -13.35
C ILE A 120 -6.66 -5.66 -13.02
N HIS A 121 -7.35 -5.02 -12.09
CA HIS A 121 -8.74 -5.35 -11.77
C HIS A 121 -9.68 -5.22 -12.97
N ALA A 122 -9.48 -4.20 -13.81
CA ALA A 122 -10.26 -4.04 -15.02
C ALA A 122 -10.03 -5.16 -16.06
N VAL A 123 -8.85 -5.78 -16.09
CA VAL A 123 -8.59 -6.99 -16.87
C VAL A 123 -9.26 -8.19 -16.22
N GLY A 124 -9.14 -8.34 -14.90
CA GLY A 124 -9.80 -9.41 -14.15
C GLY A 124 -11.31 -9.43 -14.37
N SER A 125 -11.97 -8.28 -14.31
CA SER A 125 -13.41 -8.16 -14.56
C SER A 125 -13.82 -8.67 -15.96
N LEU A 126 -13.03 -8.35 -17.01
CA LEU A 126 -13.31 -8.86 -18.36
C LEU A 126 -13.19 -10.40 -18.45
N LEU A 127 -12.21 -10.97 -17.73
CA LEU A 127 -12.03 -12.43 -17.68
C LEU A 127 -13.16 -13.10 -16.88
N ASP A 128 -13.59 -12.51 -15.77
CA ASP A 128 -14.72 -13.01 -14.98
C ASP A 128 -16.04 -12.95 -15.78
N GLU A 129 -16.27 -11.87 -16.53
CA GLU A 129 -17.41 -11.75 -17.44
C GLU A 129 -17.37 -12.79 -18.57
N ALA A 130 -16.19 -12.98 -19.20
CA ALA A 130 -16.03 -14.02 -20.23
C ALA A 130 -16.26 -15.43 -19.68
N ARG A 131 -15.79 -15.70 -18.45
CA ARG A 131 -16.04 -16.97 -17.76
C ARG A 131 -17.53 -17.17 -17.49
N ALA A 132 -18.22 -16.17 -16.97
CA ALA A 132 -19.66 -16.26 -16.68
C ALA A 132 -20.49 -16.53 -17.94
N LEU A 133 -20.15 -15.91 -19.08
CA LEU A 133 -20.79 -16.19 -20.37
C LEU A 133 -20.52 -17.61 -20.84
N THR A 134 -19.29 -18.11 -20.69
CA THR A 134 -18.92 -19.48 -21.05
C THR A 134 -19.66 -20.51 -20.18
N GLU A 135 -19.75 -20.25 -18.86
CA GLU A 135 -20.54 -21.10 -17.94
C GLU A 135 -22.02 -21.12 -18.33
N ALA A 136 -22.59 -19.95 -18.69
CA ALA A 136 -23.97 -19.86 -19.14
C ALA A 136 -24.23 -20.65 -20.45
N GLN A 137 -23.32 -20.61 -21.44
CA GLN A 137 -23.44 -21.43 -22.66
C GLN A 137 -23.39 -22.92 -22.37
N LEU A 138 -22.57 -23.37 -21.41
CA LEU A 138 -22.45 -24.76 -21.05
C LEU A 138 -23.71 -25.27 -20.29
N ASP A 139 -24.33 -24.40 -19.50
CA ASP A 139 -25.52 -24.76 -18.72
C ASP A 139 -26.81 -24.76 -19.54
N PHE A 140 -26.88 -23.94 -20.62
CA PHE A 140 -28.09 -23.79 -21.46
C PHE A 140 -27.78 -23.97 -22.95
N PRO A 141 -27.34 -25.18 -23.39
CA PRO A 141 -26.90 -25.44 -24.75
C PRO A 141 -28.01 -25.46 -25.82
N GLU A 142 -29.29 -25.34 -25.43
CA GLU A 142 -30.44 -25.40 -26.35
C GLU A 142 -30.97 -23.99 -26.77
N GLU A 143 -30.36 -22.89 -26.31
CA GLU A 143 -30.79 -21.54 -26.67
C GLU A 143 -30.08 -21.07 -27.95
N GLU A 144 -30.85 -20.51 -28.93
CA GLU A 144 -30.34 -19.96 -30.22
C GLU A 144 -29.41 -18.74 -30.10
N LEU A 145 -28.81 -18.51 -28.92
CA LEU A 145 -27.93 -17.36 -28.59
C LEU A 145 -26.43 -17.67 -28.71
N ASP A 146 -26.06 -18.89 -29.13
CA ASP A 146 -24.67 -19.41 -29.09
C ASP A 146 -23.68 -18.56 -29.87
N ASP A 147 -24.04 -18.09 -31.07
CA ASP A 147 -23.11 -17.33 -31.91
C ASP A 147 -22.85 -15.92 -31.34
N LEU A 148 -23.89 -15.24 -30.84
CA LEU A 148 -23.75 -13.88 -30.24
C LEU A 148 -22.97 -13.91 -28.94
N MET A 149 -23.16 -14.92 -28.08
CA MET A 149 -22.41 -15.09 -26.83
C MET A 149 -20.97 -15.46 -27.11
N ALA A 150 -20.69 -16.29 -28.13
CA ALA A 150 -19.35 -16.64 -28.53
C ALA A 150 -18.55 -15.42 -29.01
N ASP A 151 -19.15 -14.57 -29.84
CA ASP A 151 -18.53 -13.32 -30.29
C ASP A 151 -18.26 -12.36 -29.11
N GLU A 152 -19.17 -12.27 -28.16
CA GLU A 152 -19.02 -11.45 -26.96
C GLU A 152 -17.87 -11.94 -26.06
N ILE A 153 -17.72 -13.25 -25.88
CA ILE A 153 -16.60 -13.85 -25.16
C ILE A 153 -15.28 -13.53 -25.84
N VAL A 154 -15.20 -13.72 -27.16
CA VAL A 154 -13.99 -13.41 -27.96
C VAL A 154 -13.64 -11.93 -27.82
N GLN A 155 -14.59 -11.03 -27.95
CA GLN A 155 -14.36 -9.58 -27.80
C GLN A 155 -13.82 -9.20 -26.43
N ARG A 156 -14.35 -9.81 -25.34
CA ARG A 156 -13.82 -9.58 -23.98
C ARG A 156 -12.39 -10.07 -23.85
N MET A 157 -12.09 -11.25 -24.38
CA MET A 157 -10.74 -11.83 -24.35
C MET A 157 -9.74 -10.99 -25.14
N GLU A 158 -10.10 -10.51 -26.33
CA GLU A 158 -9.26 -9.62 -27.14
C GLU A 158 -9.03 -8.27 -26.44
N THR A 159 -10.07 -7.72 -25.82
CA THR A 159 -9.96 -6.48 -25.03
C THR A 159 -9.04 -6.67 -23.85
N ALA A 160 -9.15 -7.79 -23.12
CA ALA A 160 -8.29 -8.12 -22.00
C ALA A 160 -6.83 -8.29 -22.45
N ALA A 161 -6.58 -9.00 -23.55
CA ALA A 161 -5.24 -9.16 -24.14
C ALA A 161 -4.62 -7.80 -24.53
N GLY A 162 -5.37 -6.93 -25.19
CA GLY A 162 -4.91 -5.58 -25.55
C GLY A 162 -4.54 -4.74 -24.32
N ARG A 163 -5.34 -4.80 -23.24
CA ARG A 163 -5.01 -4.10 -21.98
C ARG A 163 -3.76 -4.65 -21.31
N ILE A 164 -3.54 -5.97 -21.36
CA ILE A 164 -2.32 -6.61 -20.85
C ILE A 164 -1.10 -6.14 -21.64
N ASP A 165 -1.19 -6.07 -22.96
CA ASP A 165 -0.09 -5.59 -23.81
C ASP A 165 0.28 -4.13 -23.50
N GLU A 166 -0.70 -3.26 -23.25
CA GLU A 166 -0.45 -1.89 -22.82
C GLU A 166 0.23 -1.82 -21.45
N LEU A 167 -0.21 -2.65 -20.50
CA LEU A 167 0.42 -2.76 -19.19
C LEU A 167 1.86 -3.21 -19.29
N LEU A 168 2.16 -4.23 -20.09
CA LEU A 168 3.52 -4.74 -20.32
C LEU A 168 4.44 -3.68 -20.95
N LYS A 169 3.95 -2.92 -21.94
CA LYS A 169 4.71 -1.81 -22.53
C LYS A 169 5.04 -0.74 -21.49
N THR A 170 4.09 -0.43 -20.60
CA THR A 170 4.27 0.55 -19.53
C THR A 170 5.24 0.06 -18.46
N ALA A 171 5.13 -1.22 -18.07
CA ALA A 171 6.00 -1.85 -17.07
C ALA A 171 7.46 -1.89 -17.54
N ARG A 172 7.72 -2.26 -18.81
CA ARG A 172 9.08 -2.24 -19.39
C ARG A 172 9.72 -0.85 -19.36
N LYS A 173 8.95 0.20 -19.65
CA LYS A 173 9.45 1.59 -19.54
C LYS A 173 9.73 1.97 -18.10
N GLY A 174 8.88 1.54 -17.17
CA GLY A 174 9.05 1.79 -15.72
C GLY A 174 10.29 1.10 -15.16
N ALA A 175 10.57 -0.15 -15.53
CA ALA A 175 11.74 -0.90 -15.10
C ALA A 175 13.05 -0.19 -15.49
N VAL A 176 13.16 0.29 -16.72
CA VAL A 176 14.33 1.06 -17.20
C VAL A 176 14.51 2.35 -16.40
N LEU A 177 13.42 3.02 -16.00
CA LEU A 177 13.50 4.25 -15.19
C LEU A 177 13.88 3.97 -13.73
N ALA A 178 13.50 2.81 -13.20
CA ALA A 178 13.80 2.42 -11.81
C ALA A 178 15.24 1.92 -11.65
N GLU A 179 15.73 1.09 -12.57
CA GLU A 179 17.07 0.50 -12.50
C GLU A 179 18.17 1.45 -13.00
N GLY A 180 17.80 2.47 -13.78
CA GLY A 180 18.75 3.33 -14.48
C GLY A 180 19.48 2.61 -15.64
N LEU A 181 20.20 3.38 -16.45
CA LEU A 181 21.07 2.84 -17.50
C LEU A 181 22.50 2.74 -16.96
N THR A 182 23.06 1.54 -16.89
CA THR A 182 24.49 1.36 -16.68
C THR A 182 25.19 1.63 -18.03
N VAL A 183 25.88 2.76 -18.11
CA VAL A 183 26.73 3.06 -19.29
C VAL A 183 28.11 2.51 -18.97
N ALA A 184 28.54 1.53 -19.76
CA ALA A 184 29.90 0.94 -19.72
C ALA A 184 30.85 1.73 -20.60
#